data_90b0b0dee663b41db5f3ce10d94793d0
#
_entry.id   90b0b0dee663b41db5f3ce10d94793d0
#
_cell.length_a   1.000
_cell.length_b   1.000
_cell.length_c   1.000
_cell.angle_alpha   90.00
_cell.angle_beta   90.00
_cell.angle_gamma   90.00
#
_symmetry.space_group_name_H-M   'P 1'
#
loop_
_entity.id
_entity.type
_entity.pdbx_description
1 polymer ?
#
loop_
_entity_poly.entity_id
_entity_poly.type
_entity_poly.pdbx_seq_one_letter_code
_entity_poly.pdbx_strand_id
1 'polypeptide(L)'
;TGRSPRRASATRIVRRPARRVRRSSPDTCAARGEGRRSVPVCERVPQRVELALAPDLRTLMALHHAPADLTPYDRVLPLRVDRARARFGSWYEFFPRSCGEPGVHGTFADAERALYRVAAMGFDVVYLPPIHPIGVTNRKGRNNALAAQPGDVGSPWAIGGADGGHTAVAPELGTLADFERFARTARSLGVEVALDYALQCSPDHPWLKEHPEWFFIRPDGTIKYAENPPKKYQDIYPLNFWCEQREALWQACKEIVLFWAARGVTIFRVDNPHTKALAFWEWLIAEVHRTHPEVLFLAEAFTRPKRTRWLAKAGFSQSYTYFTWRNTATEVAEYFTELTQGPMKEYFRGNFFINTPDILHEYLQKGGKPAFRARLLLAATLGPTYGIYSGFELCENVPLRAGSEEYLDSEKYELKHRDYTAEGSLAPEITQLNRLRREHPALQRYDNLTFHRCDNPNILFYLKRAVGPTGDVLVVVNCDVSRAQDGWVEVPLKTLGIGADEAYVVEDMLTGARYEWRGSRNYVRLDPNQQPGHMLRLVRNAIDVEVT
;
A
#
# COMPACT_ATOMS: atom_id res chain seq x y z
N THR A 1 -4.06 -3.71 51.58
CA THR A 1 -2.92 -2.81 51.35
C THR A 1 -2.73 -2.63 49.86
N GLY A 2 -3.19 -1.46 49.40
CA GLY A 2 -3.31 -1.10 48.01
C GLY A 2 -2.02 -0.73 47.33
N ARG A 3 -2.02 -0.88 46.01
CA ARG A 3 -1.37 0.02 45.04
C ARG A 3 -2.11 -0.03 43.71
N SER A 4 -2.73 1.08 43.40
CA SER A 4 -3.35 1.43 42.14
C SER A 4 -2.28 1.55 41.03
N PRO A 5 -2.49 1.07 39.80
CA PRO A 5 -1.60 1.38 38.68
C PRO A 5 -1.90 2.77 38.11
N ARG A 6 -0.85 3.53 37.98
CA ARG A 6 -0.85 4.91 37.45
C ARG A 6 -1.32 4.93 36.00
N ARG A 7 -2.25 5.81 35.71
CA ARG A 7 -2.63 6.27 34.39
C ARG A 7 -1.41 6.83 33.65
N ALA A 8 -1.06 6.26 32.50
CA ALA A 8 -0.17 6.86 31.55
C ALA A 8 -0.96 7.90 30.74
N SER A 9 -0.80 9.16 31.10
CA SER A 9 -1.26 10.30 30.32
C SER A 9 -0.25 10.54 29.21
N ALA A 10 -0.62 10.23 27.99
CA ALA A 10 0.07 10.73 26.81
C ALA A 10 -0.45 12.13 26.52
N THR A 11 0.39 13.11 26.60
CA THR A 11 0.48 14.30 25.76
C THR A 11 1.28 15.36 26.53
N ARG A 12 2.58 15.24 26.46
CA ARG A 12 3.47 16.30 26.94
C ARG A 12 3.68 17.25 25.76
N ILE A 13 2.92 18.34 25.76
CA ILE A 13 3.27 19.54 25.01
C ILE A 13 4.57 20.05 25.62
N VAL A 14 5.68 19.91 24.90
CA VAL A 14 6.96 20.48 25.32
C VAL A 14 6.87 22.01 25.17
N ARG A 15 6.55 22.69 26.26
CA ARG A 15 6.78 24.13 26.37
C ARG A 15 8.28 24.34 26.57
N ARG A 16 8.97 24.85 25.56
CA ARG A 16 10.30 25.45 25.76
C ARG A 16 10.14 26.76 26.55
N PRO A 17 10.99 27.03 27.55
CA PRO A 17 10.92 28.28 28.29
C PRO A 17 11.29 29.43 27.35
N ALA A 18 10.43 30.43 27.35
CA ALA A 18 10.67 31.68 26.65
C ALA A 18 11.94 32.34 27.23
N ARG A 19 12.96 32.49 26.40
CA ARG A 19 14.08 33.39 26.70
C ARG A 19 13.53 34.80 26.74
N ARG A 20 13.62 35.45 27.91
CA ARG A 20 13.36 36.87 28.09
C ARG A 20 14.28 37.66 27.13
N VAL A 21 13.71 38.18 26.06
CA VAL A 21 14.35 39.22 25.28
C VAL A 21 14.13 40.51 26.07
N ARG A 22 15.22 41.14 26.53
CA ARG A 22 15.17 42.48 27.15
C ARG A 22 14.62 43.44 26.15
N ARG A 23 13.56 44.16 26.54
CA ARG A 23 13.08 45.35 25.83
C ARG A 23 14.20 46.38 25.90
N SER A 24 14.82 46.70 24.77
CA SER A 24 15.60 47.93 24.60
C SER A 24 14.62 49.01 24.25
N SER A 25 14.65 50.06 25.04
CA SER A 25 13.87 51.30 24.86
C SER A 25 14.13 51.93 23.49
N PRO A 26 13.13 52.59 22.91
CA PRO A 26 13.28 53.34 21.67
C PRO A 26 13.74 54.78 21.96
N ASP A 27 15.02 54.96 22.22
CA ASP A 27 15.62 56.30 22.18
C ASP A 27 17.12 56.12 21.91
N THR A 28 17.49 56.36 20.69
CA THR A 28 18.73 56.97 20.18
C THR A 28 18.97 56.54 18.73
N CYS A 29 18.38 57.24 17.82
CA CYS A 29 18.88 57.35 16.46
C CYS A 29 18.67 58.79 15.97
N ALA A 30 19.47 59.68 16.55
CA ALA A 30 19.72 60.98 15.93
C ALA A 30 21.19 61.05 15.52
N ALA A 31 21.40 61.55 14.32
CA ALA A 31 22.63 61.97 13.69
C ALA A 31 23.51 60.93 12.99
N ARG A 32 23.40 60.85 11.66
CA ARG A 32 24.31 61.53 10.72
C ARG A 32 23.81 61.30 9.30
N GLY A 33 23.65 62.41 8.58
CA GLY A 33 23.23 62.42 7.21
C GLY A 33 24.31 61.96 6.25
N GLU A 34 23.85 61.26 5.22
CA GLU A 34 24.45 61.28 3.89
C GLU A 34 23.42 60.71 2.91
N GLY A 35 23.11 61.49 1.91
CA GLY A 35 22.65 61.12 0.60
C GLY A 35 21.39 60.25 0.47
N ARG A 36 20.18 60.72 0.76
CA ARG A 36 18.94 60.08 0.27
C ARG A 36 18.87 60.22 -1.26
N ARG A 37 19.32 59.18 -1.98
CA ARG A 37 18.82 58.94 -3.34
C ARG A 37 17.38 58.45 -3.20
N SER A 38 16.42 59.29 -3.58
CA SER A 38 15.00 58.93 -3.66
C SER A 38 14.80 57.94 -4.79
N VAL A 39 14.67 56.66 -4.44
CA VAL A 39 14.20 55.64 -5.39
C VAL A 39 12.71 55.89 -5.59
N PRO A 40 12.21 55.96 -6.85
CA PRO A 40 10.79 56.21 -7.12
C PRO A 40 9.89 55.19 -6.40
N VAL A 41 8.85 55.72 -5.77
CA VAL A 41 7.90 54.94 -4.94
C VAL A 41 7.23 53.81 -5.74
N CYS A 42 7.10 53.96 -7.07
CA CYS A 42 6.46 52.97 -7.94
C CYS A 42 7.30 51.69 -8.18
N GLU A 43 8.63 51.76 -8.17
CA GLU A 43 9.48 50.59 -8.40
C GLU A 43 9.59 49.66 -7.17
N ARG A 44 9.20 50.13 -5.99
CA ARG A 44 9.28 49.36 -4.74
C ARG A 44 8.02 48.55 -4.42
N VAL A 45 6.91 48.84 -5.09
CA VAL A 45 5.63 48.15 -4.76
C VAL A 45 5.66 46.67 -5.10
N PRO A 46 6.10 46.20 -6.28
CA PRO A 46 6.19 44.78 -6.59
C PRO A 46 7.11 44.02 -5.64
N GLN A 47 8.29 44.57 -5.35
CA GLN A 47 9.26 43.95 -4.42
C GLN A 47 8.72 43.89 -2.98
N ARG A 48 7.97 44.91 -2.54
CA ARG A 48 7.32 44.90 -1.23
C ARG A 48 6.19 43.88 -1.15
N VAL A 49 5.43 43.71 -2.23
CA VAL A 49 4.38 42.68 -2.34
C VAL A 49 5.01 41.30 -2.32
N GLU A 50 6.07 41.10 -3.08
CA GLU A 50 6.80 39.80 -3.12
C GLU A 50 7.35 39.45 -1.73
N LEU A 51 7.98 40.42 -1.04
CA LEU A 51 8.46 40.23 0.33
C LEU A 51 7.32 39.93 1.32
N ALA A 52 6.20 40.69 1.20
CA ALA A 52 5.04 40.50 2.07
C ALA A 52 4.36 39.14 1.88
N LEU A 53 4.48 38.53 0.68
CA LEU A 53 3.92 37.22 0.35
C LEU A 53 4.97 36.09 0.47
N ALA A 54 6.20 36.42 0.83
CA ALA A 54 7.26 35.42 0.93
C ALA A 54 6.92 34.33 1.98
N PRO A 55 7.18 33.04 1.68
CA PRO A 55 6.93 31.96 2.62
C PRO A 55 7.64 32.12 3.97
N ASP A 56 8.85 32.70 3.96
CA ASP A 56 9.65 32.92 5.17
C ASP A 56 9.02 33.97 6.07
N LEU A 57 8.49 35.05 5.51
CA LEU A 57 7.77 36.08 6.29
C LEU A 57 6.47 35.50 6.88
N ARG A 58 5.75 34.67 6.13
CA ARG A 58 4.57 33.95 6.63
C ARG A 58 4.91 33.06 7.82
N THR A 59 5.99 32.29 7.71
CA THR A 59 6.48 31.42 8.79
C THR A 59 6.89 32.26 10.02
N LEU A 60 7.60 33.36 9.81
CA LEU A 60 8.01 34.25 10.88
C LEU A 60 6.80 34.87 11.59
N MET A 61 5.83 35.36 10.83
CA MET A 61 4.58 35.92 11.38
C MET A 61 3.80 34.87 12.17
N ALA A 62 3.72 33.64 11.67
CA ALA A 62 3.05 32.54 12.38
C ALA A 62 3.73 32.20 13.71
N LEU A 63 5.05 32.29 13.79
CA LEU A 63 5.82 32.05 15.02
C LEU A 63 5.68 33.16 16.08
N HIS A 64 5.35 34.41 15.64
CA HIS A 64 5.31 35.60 16.49
C HIS A 64 3.91 36.21 16.67
N HIS A 65 2.86 35.43 16.33
CA HIS A 65 1.48 35.84 16.61
C HIS A 65 1.28 36.09 18.10
N ALA A 66 0.66 37.23 18.43
CA ALA A 66 0.19 37.44 19.79
C ALA A 66 -1.00 36.50 20.08
N PRO A 67 -1.04 35.83 21.25
CA PRO A 67 -2.16 34.96 21.59
C PRO A 67 -3.53 35.60 21.54
N ALA A 68 -3.58 36.94 21.77
CA ALA A 68 -4.81 37.72 21.69
C ALA A 68 -5.39 37.88 20.27
N ASP A 69 -4.55 37.67 19.24
CA ASP A 69 -4.96 37.81 17.83
C ASP A 69 -5.48 36.49 17.25
N LEU A 70 -5.48 35.40 18.05
CA LEU A 70 -5.92 34.06 17.62
C LEU A 70 -7.41 33.90 17.92
N THR A 71 -8.15 33.51 16.91
CA THR A 71 -9.53 33.02 17.08
C THR A 71 -9.47 31.47 17.23
N PRO A 72 -9.68 30.95 18.45
CA PRO A 72 -9.66 29.49 18.63
C PRO A 72 -10.88 28.86 17.96
N TYR A 73 -10.66 27.71 17.31
CA TYR A 73 -11.77 26.87 16.88
C TYR A 73 -12.31 26.12 18.09
N ASP A 74 -13.63 26.13 18.26
CA ASP A 74 -14.31 25.59 19.44
C ASP A 74 -14.29 24.05 19.53
N ARG A 75 -13.88 23.38 18.44
CA ARG A 75 -13.78 21.94 18.39
C ARG A 75 -12.32 21.49 18.33
N VAL A 76 -11.99 20.47 19.10
CA VAL A 76 -10.72 19.75 18.96
C VAL A 76 -10.76 18.94 17.66
N LEU A 77 -9.85 19.24 16.74
CA LEU A 77 -9.66 18.47 15.52
C LEU A 77 -8.61 17.38 15.80
N PRO A 78 -8.98 16.10 15.88
CA PRO A 78 -8.02 15.04 16.12
C PRO A 78 -7.12 14.87 14.90
N LEU A 79 -5.81 14.87 15.12
CA LEU A 79 -4.81 14.51 14.12
C LEU A 79 -4.28 13.12 14.45
N ARG A 80 -4.47 12.19 13.53
CA ARG A 80 -3.88 10.86 13.60
C ARG A 80 -2.61 10.82 12.78
N VAL A 81 -1.54 10.34 13.41
CA VAL A 81 -0.25 10.08 12.74
C VAL A 81 -0.03 8.58 12.70
N ASP A 82 -0.13 8.00 11.52
CA ASP A 82 0.15 6.59 11.31
C ASP A 82 1.66 6.32 11.33
N ARG A 83 2.03 5.10 11.71
CA ARG A 83 3.41 4.62 11.63
C ARG A 83 3.89 4.53 10.16
N ALA A 84 5.22 4.52 9.95
CA ALA A 84 5.83 4.56 8.62
C ALA A 84 5.32 3.45 7.67
N ARG A 85 4.99 2.26 8.20
CA ARG A 85 4.46 1.12 7.42
C ARG A 85 3.13 1.42 6.73
N ALA A 86 2.32 2.34 7.23
CA ALA A 86 1.10 2.81 6.56
C ALA A 86 1.40 3.49 5.21
N ARG A 87 2.61 4.04 5.04
CA ARG A 87 3.02 4.78 3.87
C ARG A 87 3.95 4.01 2.94
N PHE A 88 4.83 3.17 3.48
CA PHE A 88 5.89 2.48 2.73
C PHE A 88 5.98 1.02 3.09
N GLY A 89 6.06 0.15 2.07
CA GLY A 89 6.29 -1.28 2.24
C GLY A 89 6.06 -2.09 0.97
N SER A 90 6.70 -3.24 0.90
CA SER A 90 6.54 -4.25 -0.14
C SER A 90 5.83 -5.45 0.46
N TRP A 91 4.77 -5.94 -0.19
CA TRP A 91 3.88 -6.98 0.32
C TRP A 91 3.99 -8.26 -0.48
N TYR A 92 3.99 -9.39 0.20
CA TYR A 92 3.97 -10.72 -0.40
C TYR A 92 2.81 -11.53 0.16
N GLU A 93 1.85 -11.90 -0.70
CA GLU A 93 0.71 -12.73 -0.35
C GLU A 93 1.03 -14.20 -0.65
N PHE A 94 0.78 -15.10 0.31
CA PHE A 94 0.90 -16.54 0.10
C PHE A 94 -0.01 -17.35 1.02
N PHE A 95 -0.35 -18.55 0.61
CA PHE A 95 -1.18 -19.47 1.37
C PHE A 95 -0.29 -20.42 2.20
N PRO A 96 -0.35 -20.39 3.55
CA PRO A 96 0.42 -21.32 4.39
C PRO A 96 0.18 -22.78 4.03
N ARG A 97 -1.06 -23.13 3.65
CA ARG A 97 -1.46 -24.48 3.26
C ARG A 97 -0.72 -25.05 2.04
N SER A 98 -0.17 -24.21 1.18
CA SER A 98 0.59 -24.61 -0.01
C SER A 98 2.11 -24.64 0.22
N CYS A 99 2.57 -24.40 1.46
CA CYS A 99 4.00 -24.44 1.79
C CYS A 99 4.51 -25.86 2.12
N GLY A 100 3.64 -26.89 2.11
CA GLY A 100 4.00 -28.29 2.34
C GLY A 100 4.65 -28.96 1.13
N GLU A 101 4.96 -30.24 1.29
CA GLU A 101 5.40 -31.08 0.19
C GLU A 101 4.30 -31.23 -0.88
N PRO A 102 4.63 -31.64 -2.13
CA PRO A 102 3.65 -31.80 -3.19
C PRO A 102 2.46 -32.65 -2.77
N GLY A 103 1.25 -32.09 -2.86
CA GLY A 103 0.00 -32.78 -2.49
C GLY A 103 -0.27 -32.88 -0.98
N VAL A 104 0.61 -32.38 -0.13
CA VAL A 104 0.45 -32.37 1.32
C VAL A 104 0.08 -30.97 1.81
N HIS A 105 -0.95 -30.91 2.67
CA HIS A 105 -1.34 -29.65 3.29
C HIS A 105 -0.19 -29.09 4.14
N GLY A 106 0.24 -27.87 3.86
CA GLY A 106 1.30 -27.19 4.62
C GLY A 106 0.83 -26.77 6.02
N THR A 107 1.78 -26.65 6.91
CA THR A 107 1.62 -26.17 8.29
C THR A 107 2.26 -24.80 8.49
N PHE A 108 2.07 -24.20 9.68
CA PHE A 108 2.83 -22.98 10.02
C PHE A 108 4.34 -23.23 10.10
N ALA A 109 4.79 -24.45 10.41
CA ALA A 109 6.21 -24.77 10.35
C ALA A 109 6.76 -24.73 8.92
N ASP A 110 5.95 -25.17 7.95
CA ASP A 110 6.29 -25.07 6.52
C ASP A 110 6.28 -23.62 6.04
N ALA A 111 5.26 -22.86 6.42
CA ALA A 111 5.15 -21.45 6.11
C ALA A 111 6.29 -20.62 6.74
N GLU A 112 6.77 -21.02 7.91
CA GLU A 112 7.92 -20.39 8.59
C GLU A 112 9.19 -20.55 7.76
N ARG A 113 9.39 -21.71 7.10
CA ARG A 113 10.50 -21.89 6.14
C ARG A 113 10.38 -20.95 4.93
N ALA A 114 9.16 -20.71 4.44
CA ALA A 114 8.93 -19.78 3.34
C ALA A 114 9.25 -18.32 3.70
N LEU A 115 9.15 -17.93 4.99
CA LEU A 115 9.49 -16.56 5.43
C LEU A 115 10.93 -16.16 5.11
N TYR A 116 11.89 -17.08 5.22
CA TYR A 116 13.30 -16.80 4.93
C TYR A 116 13.49 -16.38 3.46
N ARG A 117 12.81 -17.06 2.53
CA ARG A 117 12.84 -16.70 1.11
C ARG A 117 12.19 -15.34 0.87
N VAL A 118 11.04 -15.10 1.47
CA VAL A 118 10.31 -13.83 1.32
C VAL A 118 11.10 -12.66 1.91
N ALA A 119 11.70 -12.85 3.08
CA ALA A 119 12.57 -11.85 3.71
C ALA A 119 13.84 -11.57 2.86
N ALA A 120 14.45 -12.61 2.28
CA ALA A 120 15.61 -12.48 1.39
C ALA A 120 15.28 -11.67 0.13
N MET A 121 14.06 -11.78 -0.42
CA MET A 121 13.59 -10.93 -1.51
C MET A 121 13.30 -9.48 -1.08
N GLY A 122 13.42 -9.16 0.22
CA GLY A 122 13.26 -7.81 0.73
C GLY A 122 11.81 -7.35 0.90
N PHE A 123 10.87 -8.26 1.11
CA PHE A 123 9.50 -7.89 1.46
C PHE A 123 9.40 -7.43 2.93
N ASP A 124 8.50 -6.51 3.18
CA ASP A 124 8.26 -5.91 4.49
C ASP A 124 7.06 -6.52 5.20
N VAL A 125 6.11 -7.05 4.44
CA VAL A 125 4.85 -7.60 4.94
C VAL A 125 4.56 -8.91 4.22
N VAL A 126 4.24 -9.94 5.00
CA VAL A 126 3.58 -11.16 4.49
C VAL A 126 2.09 -11.06 4.78
N TYR A 127 1.28 -11.25 3.74
CA TYR A 127 -0.16 -11.31 3.87
C TYR A 127 -0.62 -12.76 3.72
N LEU A 128 -1.36 -13.23 4.72
CA LEU A 128 -1.95 -14.57 4.76
C LEU A 128 -3.46 -14.47 4.51
N PRO A 129 -4.00 -15.17 3.50
CA PRO A 129 -5.43 -15.47 3.43
C PRO A 129 -5.95 -16.09 4.72
N PRO A 130 -7.28 -16.19 4.94
CA PRO A 130 -7.81 -16.67 6.20
C PRO A 130 -7.18 -17.99 6.64
N ILE A 131 -6.74 -18.05 7.90
CA ILE A 131 -6.07 -19.19 8.53
C ILE A 131 -7.01 -20.01 9.44
N HIS A 132 -8.30 -19.75 9.34
CA HIS A 132 -9.34 -20.27 10.21
C HIS A 132 -9.87 -21.61 9.70
N PRO A 133 -10.56 -22.41 10.55
CA PRO A 133 -11.27 -23.59 10.11
C PRO A 133 -12.22 -23.29 8.95
N ILE A 134 -12.32 -24.20 7.98
CA ILE A 134 -13.13 -24.07 6.79
C ILE A 134 -14.36 -24.97 6.90
N GLY A 135 -15.56 -24.42 6.62
CA GLY A 135 -16.81 -25.18 6.63
C GLY A 135 -16.80 -26.37 5.66
N VAL A 136 -17.63 -27.36 5.95
CA VAL A 136 -17.82 -28.55 5.10
C VAL A 136 -19.10 -28.47 4.28
N THR A 137 -20.13 -27.80 4.79
CA THR A 137 -21.42 -27.63 4.10
C THR A 137 -21.25 -26.68 2.91
N ASN A 138 -21.65 -27.12 1.73
CA ASN A 138 -21.49 -26.41 0.45
C ASN A 138 -20.02 -26.07 0.10
N ARG A 139 -19.06 -26.82 0.67
CA ARG A 139 -17.64 -26.62 0.39
C ARG A 139 -17.37 -26.65 -1.10
N LYS A 140 -16.61 -25.68 -1.59
CA LYS A 140 -16.21 -25.59 -2.99
C LYS A 140 -15.10 -26.58 -3.30
N GLY A 141 -15.19 -27.20 -4.47
CA GLY A 141 -14.15 -28.04 -5.02
C GLY A 141 -13.17 -27.28 -5.92
N ARG A 142 -12.26 -28.00 -6.54
CA ARG A 142 -11.24 -27.46 -7.47
C ARG A 142 -11.86 -26.56 -8.53
N ASN A 143 -11.13 -25.51 -8.88
CA ASN A 143 -11.57 -24.52 -9.87
C ASN A 143 -12.99 -23.98 -9.59
N ASN A 144 -13.35 -23.79 -8.30
CA ASN A 144 -14.65 -23.30 -7.86
C ASN A 144 -15.84 -24.23 -8.20
N ALA A 145 -15.60 -25.53 -8.30
CA ALA A 145 -16.70 -26.50 -8.46
C ALA A 145 -17.72 -26.37 -7.32
N LEU A 146 -19.01 -26.59 -7.63
CA LEU A 146 -20.09 -26.40 -6.67
C LEU A 146 -20.06 -27.36 -5.50
N ALA A 147 -19.44 -28.53 -5.66
CA ALA A 147 -19.32 -29.54 -4.63
C ALA A 147 -17.87 -30.02 -4.55
N ALA A 148 -17.34 -30.09 -3.33
CA ALA A 148 -16.03 -30.64 -3.05
C ALA A 148 -16.03 -32.16 -3.24
N GLN A 149 -14.91 -32.67 -3.75
CA GLN A 149 -14.60 -34.10 -3.76
C GLN A 149 -13.79 -34.47 -2.51
N PRO A 150 -13.70 -35.75 -2.14
CA PRO A 150 -12.81 -36.17 -1.06
C PRO A 150 -11.37 -35.67 -1.28
N GLY A 151 -10.81 -34.99 -0.30
CA GLY A 151 -9.49 -34.38 -0.38
C GLY A 151 -9.45 -32.91 -0.84
N ASP A 152 -10.57 -32.35 -1.29
CA ASP A 152 -10.64 -30.92 -1.63
C ASP A 152 -10.59 -30.05 -0.36
N VAL A 153 -9.69 -29.08 -0.35
CA VAL A 153 -9.43 -28.22 0.82
C VAL A 153 -10.45 -27.10 1.02
N GLY A 154 -11.25 -26.78 0.00
CA GLY A 154 -12.23 -25.70 0.05
C GLY A 154 -11.62 -24.29 0.02
N SER A 155 -12.48 -23.28 0.10
CA SER A 155 -12.10 -21.87 0.13
C SER A 155 -11.77 -21.42 1.57
N PRO A 156 -10.62 -20.81 1.85
CA PRO A 156 -10.30 -20.30 3.18
C PRO A 156 -11.23 -19.14 3.62
N TRP A 157 -11.92 -18.49 2.69
CA TRP A 157 -12.91 -17.47 3.00
C TRP A 157 -14.26 -18.01 3.48
N ALA A 158 -14.48 -19.33 3.39
CA ALA A 158 -15.63 -20.00 4.00
C ALA A 158 -15.32 -20.32 5.47
N ILE A 159 -15.20 -19.28 6.29
CA ILE A 159 -14.68 -19.34 7.65
C ILE A 159 -15.66 -20.01 8.61
N GLY A 160 -15.13 -20.93 9.41
CA GLY A 160 -15.82 -21.56 10.54
C GLY A 160 -16.24 -23.01 10.26
N GLY A 161 -16.14 -23.82 11.29
CA GLY A 161 -16.46 -25.23 11.30
C GLY A 161 -16.54 -25.79 12.72
N ALA A 162 -16.47 -27.09 12.86
CA ALA A 162 -16.52 -27.76 14.17
C ALA A 162 -15.38 -27.30 15.10
N ASP A 163 -14.23 -26.92 14.53
CA ASP A 163 -13.02 -26.51 15.26
C ASP A 163 -12.99 -25.01 15.60
N GLY A 164 -14.07 -24.27 15.32
CA GLY A 164 -14.23 -22.87 15.69
C GLY A 164 -14.43 -21.92 14.51
N GLY A 165 -14.33 -20.62 14.81
CA GLY A 165 -14.55 -19.53 13.86
C GLY A 165 -13.31 -18.63 13.70
N HIS A 166 -13.53 -17.32 13.63
CA HIS A 166 -12.54 -16.29 13.31
C HIS A 166 -11.39 -16.14 14.33
N THR A 167 -11.47 -16.75 15.50
CA THR A 167 -10.40 -16.75 16.52
C THR A 167 -9.70 -18.10 16.66
N ALA A 168 -10.07 -19.08 15.81
CA ALA A 168 -9.43 -20.39 15.75
C ALA A 168 -8.47 -20.50 14.57
N VAL A 169 -7.45 -21.33 14.70
CA VAL A 169 -6.54 -21.74 13.63
C VAL A 169 -7.08 -23.04 13.02
N ALA A 170 -7.06 -23.17 11.70
CA ALA A 170 -7.39 -24.42 11.02
C ALA A 170 -6.45 -25.53 11.52
N PRO A 171 -6.98 -26.69 12.00
CA PRO A 171 -6.16 -27.76 12.59
C PRO A 171 -5.05 -28.25 11.66
N GLU A 172 -5.29 -28.24 10.34
CA GLU A 172 -4.32 -28.65 9.33
C GLU A 172 -3.09 -27.72 9.27
N LEU A 173 -3.24 -26.45 9.67
CA LEU A 173 -2.13 -25.49 9.76
C LEU A 173 -1.32 -25.66 11.06
N GLY A 174 -1.89 -26.28 12.07
CA GLY A 174 -1.31 -26.45 13.40
C GLY A 174 -2.11 -25.77 14.50
N THR A 175 -1.43 -25.39 15.57
CA THR A 175 -2.02 -24.79 16.76
C THR A 175 -1.88 -23.26 16.78
N LEU A 176 -2.58 -22.61 17.68
CA LEU A 176 -2.40 -21.18 17.95
C LEU A 176 -0.95 -20.85 18.36
N ALA A 177 -0.29 -21.72 19.12
CA ALA A 177 1.12 -21.56 19.50
C ALA A 177 2.06 -21.64 18.28
N ASP A 178 1.72 -22.44 17.27
CA ASP A 178 2.46 -22.51 16.01
C ASP A 178 2.32 -21.22 15.22
N PHE A 179 1.13 -20.65 15.16
CA PHE A 179 0.92 -19.31 14.57
C PHE A 179 1.73 -18.24 15.31
N GLU A 180 1.70 -18.23 16.64
CA GLU A 180 2.47 -17.26 17.44
C GLU A 180 3.98 -17.40 17.21
N ARG A 181 4.48 -18.63 17.02
CA ARG A 181 5.88 -18.87 16.66
C ARG A 181 6.18 -18.30 15.27
N PHE A 182 5.34 -18.60 14.27
CA PHE A 182 5.43 -18.05 12.93
C PHE A 182 5.49 -16.51 12.95
N ALA A 183 4.58 -15.86 13.69
CA ALA A 183 4.55 -14.40 13.81
C ALA A 183 5.82 -13.83 14.49
N ARG A 184 6.37 -14.52 15.48
CA ARG A 184 7.64 -14.14 16.10
C ARG A 184 8.81 -14.28 15.14
N THR A 185 8.88 -15.37 14.36
CA THR A 185 9.90 -15.58 13.33
C THR A 185 9.83 -14.52 12.26
N ALA A 186 8.64 -14.21 11.72
CA ALA A 186 8.46 -13.11 10.77
C ALA A 186 9.03 -11.80 11.32
N ARG A 187 8.67 -11.44 12.55
CA ARG A 187 9.17 -10.23 13.21
C ARG A 187 10.70 -10.23 13.36
N SER A 188 11.31 -11.37 13.70
CA SER A 188 12.77 -11.49 13.84
C SER A 188 13.50 -11.27 12.52
N LEU A 189 12.85 -11.56 11.39
CA LEU A 189 13.32 -11.31 10.03
C LEU A 189 13.01 -9.88 9.53
N GLY A 190 12.38 -9.05 10.37
CA GLY A 190 11.96 -7.68 9.99
C GLY A 190 10.70 -7.63 9.11
N VAL A 191 9.94 -8.73 9.05
CA VAL A 191 8.71 -8.86 8.27
C VAL A 191 7.51 -8.82 9.20
N GLU A 192 6.48 -8.05 8.83
CA GLU A 192 5.21 -7.98 9.56
C GLU A 192 4.18 -8.94 8.97
N VAL A 193 3.33 -9.48 9.83
CA VAL A 193 2.24 -10.36 9.40
C VAL A 193 0.96 -9.54 9.23
N ALA A 194 0.37 -9.62 8.04
CA ALA A 194 -0.99 -9.16 7.76
C ALA A 194 -1.91 -10.38 7.69
N LEU A 195 -3.01 -10.37 8.45
CA LEU A 195 -4.07 -11.38 8.35
C LEU A 195 -5.24 -10.85 7.54
N ASP A 196 -5.90 -11.77 6.84
CA ASP A 196 -7.19 -11.49 6.24
C ASP A 196 -8.27 -11.31 7.32
N TYR A 197 -9.03 -10.26 7.21
CA TYR A 197 -10.19 -9.98 8.06
C TYR A 197 -11.46 -10.01 7.21
N ALA A 198 -11.94 -11.25 6.99
CA ALA A 198 -13.12 -11.53 6.19
C ALA A 198 -14.33 -11.74 7.11
N LEU A 199 -15.20 -10.74 7.20
CA LEU A 199 -16.39 -10.76 8.05
C LEU A 199 -17.56 -11.44 7.33
N GLN A 200 -17.47 -12.76 7.28
CA GLN A 200 -18.43 -13.68 6.69
C GLN A 200 -18.22 -15.08 7.28
N CYS A 201 -19.23 -15.91 7.22
CA CYS A 201 -19.23 -17.22 7.87
C CYS A 201 -19.54 -18.33 6.86
N SER A 202 -18.96 -19.51 7.05
CA SER A 202 -19.48 -20.73 6.41
C SER A 202 -20.83 -21.10 7.00
N PRO A 203 -21.59 -22.00 6.36
CA PRO A 203 -22.82 -22.57 6.95
C PRO A 203 -22.62 -23.32 8.28
N ASP A 204 -21.37 -23.70 8.58
CA ASP A 204 -21.02 -24.49 9.78
C ASP A 204 -20.41 -23.64 10.91
N HIS A 205 -20.32 -22.33 10.73
CA HIS A 205 -19.76 -21.42 11.72
C HIS A 205 -20.56 -21.43 13.03
N PRO A 206 -19.92 -21.45 14.21
CA PRO A 206 -20.61 -21.45 15.51
C PRO A 206 -21.69 -20.36 15.65
N TRP A 207 -21.44 -19.15 15.12
CA TRP A 207 -22.39 -18.04 15.18
C TRP A 207 -23.74 -18.29 14.51
N LEU A 208 -23.84 -19.26 13.56
CA LEU A 208 -25.13 -19.59 12.97
C LEU A 208 -26.08 -20.23 13.96
N LYS A 209 -25.55 -20.94 14.96
CA LYS A 209 -26.33 -21.56 16.06
C LYS A 209 -26.51 -20.59 17.23
N GLU A 210 -25.46 -19.83 17.56
CA GLU A 210 -25.43 -18.95 18.71
C GLU A 210 -26.16 -17.63 18.45
N HIS A 211 -26.07 -17.11 17.21
CA HIS A 211 -26.56 -15.78 16.79
C HIS A 211 -27.17 -15.80 15.41
N PRO A 212 -28.25 -16.59 15.15
CA PRO A 212 -28.89 -16.65 13.85
C PRO A 212 -29.41 -15.28 13.38
N GLU A 213 -29.72 -14.37 14.30
CA GLU A 213 -30.17 -13.00 14.03
C GLU A 213 -29.09 -12.12 13.39
N TRP A 214 -27.83 -12.52 13.40
CA TRP A 214 -26.75 -11.80 12.74
C TRP A 214 -26.67 -12.04 11.23
N PHE A 215 -27.57 -12.86 10.68
CA PHE A 215 -27.57 -13.24 9.26
C PHE A 215 -28.81 -12.72 8.53
N PHE A 216 -28.72 -12.66 7.21
CA PHE A 216 -29.86 -12.30 6.37
C PHE A 216 -30.75 -13.53 6.13
N ILE A 217 -31.97 -13.52 6.65
CA ILE A 217 -32.94 -14.58 6.44
C ILE A 217 -33.81 -14.22 5.24
N ARG A 218 -33.98 -15.16 4.30
CA ARG A 218 -34.90 -15.02 3.17
C ARG A 218 -36.34 -15.30 3.60
N PRO A 219 -37.34 -14.88 2.81
CA PRO A 219 -38.75 -15.14 3.13
C PRO A 219 -39.12 -16.64 3.23
N ASP A 220 -38.32 -17.52 2.61
CA ASP A 220 -38.46 -18.98 2.69
C ASP A 220 -37.77 -19.59 3.94
N GLY A 221 -37.22 -18.77 4.81
CA GLY A 221 -36.54 -19.18 6.01
C GLY A 221 -35.06 -19.58 5.81
N THR A 222 -34.57 -19.60 4.57
CA THR A 222 -33.15 -19.89 4.30
C THR A 222 -32.25 -18.70 4.55
N ILE A 223 -30.98 -18.96 4.91
CA ILE A 223 -29.99 -17.91 5.04
C ILE A 223 -29.49 -17.51 3.65
N LYS A 224 -29.34 -16.19 3.43
CA LYS A 224 -28.80 -15.66 2.19
C LYS A 224 -27.29 -15.93 2.10
N TYR A 225 -26.84 -16.57 1.03
CA TYR A 225 -25.41 -16.68 0.73
C TYR A 225 -24.88 -15.45 -0.03
N ALA A 226 -23.55 -15.29 -0.06
CA ALA A 226 -22.90 -14.19 -0.74
C ALA A 226 -22.98 -14.33 -2.27
N GLU A 227 -23.22 -13.21 -2.95
CA GLU A 227 -23.29 -13.12 -4.41
C GLU A 227 -22.58 -11.87 -4.90
N ASN A 228 -21.83 -12.04 -6.00
CA ASN A 228 -21.29 -10.96 -6.81
C ASN A 228 -21.51 -11.37 -8.28
N PRO A 229 -22.69 -11.11 -8.84
CA PRO A 229 -23.09 -11.65 -10.16
C PRO A 229 -22.02 -11.43 -11.24
N PRO A 230 -21.70 -12.46 -12.06
CA PRO A 230 -22.38 -13.76 -12.09
C PRO A 230 -21.92 -14.78 -11.03
N LYS A 231 -20.96 -14.43 -10.16
CA LYS A 231 -20.38 -15.33 -9.14
C LYS A 231 -21.36 -15.53 -7.98
N LYS A 232 -21.47 -16.78 -7.50
CA LYS A 232 -22.25 -17.19 -6.33
C LYS A 232 -21.36 -17.98 -5.39
N TYR A 233 -21.44 -17.67 -4.08
CA TYR A 233 -20.63 -18.25 -3.03
C TYR A 233 -21.52 -18.93 -2.01
N GLN A 234 -22.00 -20.15 -2.34
CA GLN A 234 -22.96 -20.89 -1.52
C GLN A 234 -22.37 -21.34 -0.17
N ASP A 235 -21.05 -21.40 -0.10
CA ASP A 235 -20.25 -21.71 1.08
C ASP A 235 -20.02 -20.51 2.01
N ILE A 236 -20.56 -19.31 1.68
CA ILE A 236 -20.31 -18.07 2.41
C ILE A 236 -21.61 -17.37 2.74
N TYR A 237 -21.88 -17.12 4.02
CA TYR A 237 -23.00 -16.34 4.52
C TYR A 237 -22.52 -14.98 5.03
N PRO A 238 -22.99 -13.86 4.43
CA PRO A 238 -22.63 -12.51 4.87
C PRO A 238 -23.33 -12.15 6.17
N LEU A 239 -22.64 -11.42 7.04
CA LEU A 239 -23.17 -10.85 8.27
C LEU A 239 -24.07 -9.64 8.01
N ASN A 240 -25.15 -9.52 8.75
CA ASN A 240 -26.10 -8.41 8.68
C ASN A 240 -25.73 -7.30 9.67
N PHE A 241 -24.92 -6.34 9.24
CA PHE A 241 -24.47 -5.20 10.05
C PHE A 241 -25.61 -4.21 10.42
N TRP A 242 -26.82 -4.45 10.00
CA TRP A 242 -28.02 -3.63 10.27
C TRP A 242 -29.07 -4.36 11.10
N CYS A 243 -28.76 -5.58 11.60
CA CYS A 243 -29.68 -6.32 12.48
C CYS A 243 -29.96 -5.54 13.78
N GLU A 244 -31.01 -5.93 14.49
CA GLU A 244 -31.36 -5.30 15.77
C GLU A 244 -30.23 -5.43 16.79
N GLN A 245 -29.54 -6.57 16.84
CA GLN A 245 -28.40 -6.87 17.72
C GLN A 245 -27.06 -6.41 17.13
N ARG A 246 -27.05 -5.45 16.23
CA ARG A 246 -25.81 -4.99 15.56
C ARG A 246 -24.70 -4.55 16.51
N GLU A 247 -25.04 -4.03 17.68
CA GLU A 247 -24.03 -3.60 18.64
C GLU A 247 -23.25 -4.80 19.19
N ALA A 248 -23.92 -5.91 19.51
CA ALA A 248 -23.30 -7.15 19.94
C ALA A 248 -22.44 -7.75 18.82
N LEU A 249 -22.96 -7.77 17.59
CA LEU A 249 -22.19 -8.18 16.40
C LEU A 249 -20.94 -7.34 16.20
N TRP A 250 -21.04 -6.01 16.31
CA TRP A 250 -19.90 -5.10 16.14
C TRP A 250 -18.84 -5.34 17.23
N GLN A 251 -19.25 -5.56 18.48
CA GLN A 251 -18.33 -5.92 19.56
C GLN A 251 -17.63 -7.25 19.26
N ALA A 252 -18.35 -8.29 18.85
CA ALA A 252 -17.76 -9.58 18.49
C ALA A 252 -16.75 -9.43 17.34
N CYS A 253 -17.06 -8.63 16.33
CA CYS A 253 -16.12 -8.31 15.25
C CYS A 253 -14.86 -7.58 15.77
N LYS A 254 -15.00 -6.64 16.69
CA LYS A 254 -13.85 -5.95 17.31
C LYS A 254 -12.97 -6.93 18.09
N GLU A 255 -13.57 -7.83 18.86
CA GLU A 255 -12.82 -8.82 19.66
C GLU A 255 -11.96 -9.75 18.78
N ILE A 256 -12.38 -10.05 17.55
CA ILE A 256 -11.55 -10.79 16.59
C ILE A 256 -10.25 -10.01 16.30
N VAL A 257 -10.33 -8.71 16.00
CA VAL A 257 -9.15 -7.88 15.73
C VAL A 257 -8.24 -7.82 16.95
N LEU A 258 -8.81 -7.58 18.13
CA LEU A 258 -8.04 -7.50 19.39
C LEU A 258 -7.40 -8.83 19.74
N PHE A 259 -8.08 -9.96 19.49
CA PHE A 259 -7.54 -11.30 19.71
C PHE A 259 -6.26 -11.55 18.91
N TRP A 260 -6.25 -11.19 17.64
CA TRP A 260 -5.08 -11.37 16.78
C TRP A 260 -4.01 -10.29 17.01
N ALA A 261 -4.41 -9.06 17.33
CA ALA A 261 -3.47 -8.00 17.70
C ALA A 261 -2.66 -8.37 18.95
N ALA A 262 -3.30 -8.94 19.97
CA ALA A 262 -2.62 -9.44 21.16
C ALA A 262 -1.60 -10.55 20.85
N ARG A 263 -1.70 -11.22 19.70
CA ARG A 263 -0.79 -12.27 19.21
C ARG A 263 0.23 -11.78 18.20
N GLY A 264 0.33 -10.47 18.06
CA GLY A 264 1.38 -9.83 17.26
C GLY A 264 1.00 -9.50 15.82
N VAL A 265 -0.26 -9.65 15.44
CA VAL A 265 -0.78 -9.16 14.16
C VAL A 265 -0.97 -7.65 14.26
N THR A 266 -0.29 -6.91 13.41
CA THR A 266 -0.36 -5.45 13.40
C THR A 266 -0.99 -4.89 12.13
N ILE A 267 -1.40 -5.76 11.21
CA ILE A 267 -2.01 -5.38 9.93
C ILE A 267 -3.16 -6.33 9.62
N PHE A 268 -4.30 -5.77 9.22
CA PHE A 268 -5.45 -6.52 8.74
C PHE A 268 -5.79 -6.12 7.31
N ARG A 269 -5.76 -7.08 6.38
CA ARG A 269 -6.35 -6.92 5.05
C ARG A 269 -7.83 -7.24 5.17
N VAL A 270 -8.65 -6.27 4.88
CA VAL A 270 -10.10 -6.37 5.08
C VAL A 270 -10.77 -6.76 3.78
N ASP A 271 -11.41 -7.91 3.79
CA ASP A 271 -12.14 -8.47 2.66
C ASP A 271 -13.43 -7.69 2.38
N ASN A 272 -13.57 -7.17 1.17
CA ASN A 272 -14.77 -6.48 0.68
C ASN A 272 -15.42 -5.50 1.68
N PRO A 273 -14.69 -4.54 2.29
CA PRO A 273 -15.26 -3.64 3.31
C PRO A 273 -16.40 -2.77 2.77
N HIS A 274 -16.43 -2.51 1.47
CA HIS A 274 -17.46 -1.70 0.82
C HIS A 274 -18.85 -2.36 0.80
N THR A 275 -18.93 -3.65 1.15
CA THR A 275 -20.19 -4.38 1.26
C THR A 275 -20.82 -4.33 2.66
N LYS A 276 -20.11 -3.77 3.64
CA LYS A 276 -20.52 -3.64 5.04
C LYS A 276 -20.90 -2.19 5.36
N ALA A 277 -21.48 -1.95 6.54
CA ALA A 277 -21.87 -0.61 6.98
C ALA A 277 -20.65 0.30 7.18
N LEU A 278 -20.64 1.49 6.59
CA LEU A 278 -19.53 2.44 6.75
C LEU A 278 -19.35 2.89 8.20
N ALA A 279 -20.46 3.13 8.91
CA ALA A 279 -20.43 3.50 10.33
C ALA A 279 -19.78 2.42 11.21
N PHE A 280 -19.90 1.15 10.83
CA PHE A 280 -19.18 0.06 11.50
C PHE A 280 -17.67 0.24 11.38
N TRP A 281 -17.15 0.57 10.20
CA TRP A 281 -15.71 0.75 10.00
C TRP A 281 -15.16 1.96 10.75
N GLU A 282 -15.87 3.10 10.73
CA GLU A 282 -15.49 4.28 11.51
C GLU A 282 -15.39 3.95 13.00
N TRP A 283 -16.41 3.25 13.52
CA TRP A 283 -16.43 2.83 14.92
C TRP A 283 -15.33 1.79 15.22
N LEU A 284 -15.24 0.71 14.44
CA LEU A 284 -14.28 -0.37 14.67
C LEU A 284 -12.83 0.15 14.71
N ILE A 285 -12.45 0.90 13.67
CA ILE A 285 -11.10 1.43 13.54
C ILE A 285 -10.79 2.38 14.69
N ALA A 286 -11.72 3.25 15.05
CA ALA A 286 -11.55 4.16 16.19
C ALA A 286 -11.38 3.39 17.52
N GLU A 287 -12.22 2.36 17.77
CA GLU A 287 -12.15 1.55 18.98
C GLU A 287 -10.85 0.75 19.08
N VAL A 288 -10.42 0.10 17.98
CA VAL A 288 -9.15 -0.64 17.95
C VAL A 288 -7.98 0.31 18.23
N HIS A 289 -7.98 1.50 17.63
CA HIS A 289 -6.88 2.45 17.80
C HIS A 289 -6.81 3.11 19.19
N ARG A 290 -7.83 2.98 20.02
CA ARG A 290 -7.77 3.43 21.42
C ARG A 290 -6.77 2.61 22.24
N THR A 291 -6.57 1.35 21.90
CA THR A 291 -5.69 0.42 22.61
C THR A 291 -4.51 -0.06 21.78
N HIS A 292 -4.68 -0.13 20.46
CA HIS A 292 -3.70 -0.62 19.48
C HIS A 292 -3.52 0.40 18.34
N PRO A 293 -2.95 1.58 18.61
CA PRO A 293 -2.79 2.64 17.61
C PRO A 293 -1.85 2.25 16.44
N GLU A 294 -1.04 1.22 16.63
CA GLU A 294 -0.11 0.67 15.65
C GLU A 294 -0.80 -0.20 14.58
N VAL A 295 -2.03 -0.65 14.81
CA VAL A 295 -2.76 -1.52 13.88
C VAL A 295 -3.11 -0.77 12.60
N LEU A 296 -2.85 -1.40 11.46
CA LEU A 296 -3.18 -0.88 10.13
C LEU A 296 -4.29 -1.71 9.50
N PHE A 297 -5.15 -1.03 8.75
CA PHE A 297 -6.20 -1.67 7.97
C PHE A 297 -6.02 -1.38 6.49
N LEU A 298 -5.90 -2.44 5.68
CA LEU A 298 -5.85 -2.39 4.22
C LEU A 298 -7.21 -2.80 3.65
N ALA A 299 -7.89 -1.89 2.96
CA ALA A 299 -9.18 -2.16 2.33
C ALA A 299 -9.02 -2.87 0.99
N GLU A 300 -9.58 -4.06 0.83
CA GLU A 300 -9.83 -4.62 -0.51
C GLU A 300 -11.15 -4.05 -1.04
N ALA A 301 -11.07 -2.97 -1.79
CA ALA A 301 -12.26 -2.22 -2.18
C ALA A 301 -12.27 -1.90 -3.67
N PHE A 302 -12.59 -2.88 -4.50
CA PHE A 302 -12.87 -2.69 -5.92
C PHE A 302 -14.30 -2.21 -6.10
N THR A 303 -14.52 -0.92 -5.90
CA THR A 303 -15.84 -0.29 -5.87
C THR A 303 -15.81 1.11 -6.50
N ARG A 304 -16.97 1.76 -6.57
CA ARG A 304 -17.06 3.12 -7.13
C ARG A 304 -16.18 4.10 -6.36
N PRO A 305 -15.54 5.08 -7.02
CA PRO A 305 -14.57 6.01 -6.40
C PRO A 305 -15.11 6.70 -5.13
N LYS A 306 -16.41 7.02 -5.09
CA LYS A 306 -17.02 7.62 -3.91
C LYS A 306 -16.91 6.73 -2.66
N ARG A 307 -17.12 5.42 -2.79
CA ARG A 307 -17.00 4.48 -1.66
C ARG A 307 -15.54 4.28 -1.23
N THR A 308 -14.62 4.17 -2.19
CA THR A 308 -13.18 4.08 -1.90
C THR A 308 -12.70 5.30 -1.10
N ARG A 309 -13.10 6.52 -1.51
CA ARG A 309 -12.80 7.75 -0.78
C ARG A 309 -13.40 7.77 0.63
N TRP A 310 -14.60 7.23 0.80
CA TRP A 310 -15.24 7.11 2.11
C TRP A 310 -14.50 6.16 3.04
N LEU A 311 -14.11 4.99 2.58
CA LEU A 311 -13.33 4.03 3.36
C LEU A 311 -12.01 4.65 3.84
N ALA A 312 -11.29 5.35 2.97
CA ALA A 312 -10.08 6.06 3.36
C ALA A 312 -10.33 7.09 4.47
N LYS A 313 -11.45 7.84 4.40
CA LYS A 313 -11.84 8.80 5.43
C LYS A 313 -12.39 8.15 6.70
N ALA A 314 -12.94 6.92 6.61
CA ALA A 314 -13.38 6.14 7.76
C ALA A 314 -12.20 5.63 8.62
N GLY A 315 -10.96 5.74 8.11
CA GLY A 315 -9.75 5.43 8.88
C GLY A 315 -8.92 4.27 8.32
N PHE A 316 -9.27 3.72 7.17
CA PHE A 316 -8.42 2.72 6.52
C PHE A 316 -7.05 3.32 6.19
N SER A 317 -6.01 2.64 6.60
CA SER A 317 -4.62 3.09 6.44
C SER A 317 -4.13 3.01 5.00
N GLN A 318 -4.62 2.01 4.26
CA GLN A 318 -4.32 1.74 2.85
C GLN A 318 -5.54 1.15 2.14
N SER A 319 -5.53 1.18 0.81
CA SER A 319 -6.54 0.53 -0.03
C SER A 319 -5.90 -0.12 -1.24
N TYR A 320 -6.42 -1.27 -1.67
CA TYR A 320 -6.20 -1.76 -3.02
C TYR A 320 -6.63 -0.72 -4.04
N THR A 321 -6.08 -0.81 -5.24
CA THR A 321 -6.25 0.19 -6.29
C THR A 321 -6.64 -0.46 -7.61
N TYR A 322 -7.10 0.34 -8.57
CA TYR A 322 -7.35 -0.12 -9.93
C TYR A 322 -6.09 -0.20 -10.79
N PHE A 323 -4.90 -0.18 -10.19
CA PHE A 323 -3.62 -0.29 -10.90
C PHE A 323 -3.58 -1.51 -11.83
N THR A 324 -4.06 -2.65 -11.39
CA THR A 324 -4.08 -3.91 -12.17
C THR A 324 -4.71 -3.73 -13.56
N TRP A 325 -5.73 -2.87 -13.67
CA TRP A 325 -6.46 -2.58 -14.92
C TRP A 325 -6.01 -1.29 -15.64
N ARG A 326 -4.87 -0.72 -15.26
CA ARG A 326 -4.25 0.43 -15.93
C ARG A 326 -2.95 -0.03 -16.55
N ASN A 327 -2.95 -0.29 -17.86
CA ASN A 327 -1.85 -0.98 -18.53
C ASN A 327 -1.20 -0.18 -19.67
N THR A 328 -1.87 0.84 -20.20
CA THR A 328 -1.26 1.78 -21.13
C THR A 328 -0.57 2.93 -20.40
N ALA A 329 0.41 3.57 -21.03
CA ALA A 329 1.12 4.71 -20.45
C ALA A 329 0.14 5.85 -20.06
N THR A 330 -0.85 6.12 -20.90
CA THR A 330 -1.88 7.15 -20.66
C THR A 330 -2.73 6.80 -19.44
N GLU A 331 -3.28 5.59 -19.37
CA GLU A 331 -4.12 5.16 -18.24
C GLU A 331 -3.37 5.21 -16.91
N VAL A 332 -2.10 4.77 -16.90
CA VAL A 332 -1.25 4.83 -15.71
C VAL A 332 -1.01 6.28 -15.30
N ALA A 333 -0.64 7.17 -16.25
CA ALA A 333 -0.37 8.57 -15.96
C ALA A 333 -1.61 9.29 -15.41
N GLU A 334 -2.77 9.11 -16.03
CA GLU A 334 -4.04 9.70 -15.59
C GLU A 334 -4.43 9.22 -14.18
N TYR A 335 -4.37 7.91 -13.97
CA TYR A 335 -4.76 7.32 -12.69
C TYR A 335 -3.85 7.76 -11.53
N PHE A 336 -2.54 7.74 -11.73
CA PHE A 336 -1.61 8.19 -10.69
C PHE A 336 -1.66 9.71 -10.48
N THR A 337 -1.93 10.49 -11.51
CA THR A 337 -2.17 11.94 -11.37
C THR A 337 -3.40 12.20 -10.49
N GLU A 338 -4.52 11.48 -10.71
CA GLU A 338 -5.71 11.57 -9.84
C GLU A 338 -5.35 11.26 -8.38
N LEU A 339 -4.60 10.18 -8.14
CA LEU A 339 -4.28 9.71 -6.80
C LEU A 339 -3.29 10.62 -6.07
N THR A 340 -2.27 11.16 -6.76
CA THR A 340 -1.10 11.79 -6.13
C THR A 340 -1.08 13.32 -6.23
N GLN A 341 -1.86 13.92 -7.11
CA GLN A 341 -1.91 15.37 -7.31
C GLN A 341 -3.28 15.99 -6.95
N GLY A 342 -4.33 15.16 -6.98
CA GLY A 342 -5.67 15.57 -6.57
C GLY A 342 -5.87 15.60 -5.04
N PRO A 343 -7.08 15.94 -4.56
CA PRO A 343 -7.40 15.95 -3.12
C PRO A 343 -7.23 14.62 -2.42
N MET A 344 -7.20 13.50 -3.17
CA MET A 344 -7.04 12.17 -2.60
C MET A 344 -5.68 11.97 -1.92
N LYS A 345 -4.64 12.66 -2.37
CA LYS A 345 -3.29 12.58 -1.78
C LYS A 345 -3.25 12.84 -0.27
N GLU A 346 -4.22 13.59 0.26
CA GLU A 346 -4.25 14.00 1.67
C GLU A 346 -4.78 12.90 2.61
N TYR A 347 -5.57 11.93 2.08
CA TYR A 347 -6.24 10.93 2.93
C TYR A 347 -6.24 9.51 2.36
N PHE A 348 -5.87 9.30 1.10
CA PHE A 348 -5.86 7.99 0.45
C PHE A 348 -4.43 7.51 0.22
N ARG A 349 -4.14 6.28 0.61
CA ARG A 349 -2.85 5.62 0.33
C ARG A 349 -3.13 4.33 -0.44
N GLY A 350 -2.73 4.32 -1.72
CA GLY A 350 -2.86 3.12 -2.55
C GLY A 350 -1.81 2.07 -2.21
N ASN A 351 -2.23 0.81 -2.15
CA ASN A 351 -1.35 -0.34 -2.21
C ASN A 351 -1.51 -0.98 -3.60
N PHE A 352 -0.44 -1.01 -4.37
CA PHE A 352 -0.48 -1.34 -5.79
C PHE A 352 -0.16 -2.82 -6.01
N PHE A 353 -1.11 -3.69 -5.67
CA PHE A 353 -1.02 -5.11 -5.99
C PHE A 353 -1.01 -5.30 -7.51
N ILE A 354 -0.06 -6.11 -8.00
CA ILE A 354 0.09 -6.39 -9.43
C ILE A 354 -0.84 -7.52 -9.84
N ASN A 355 -0.93 -8.54 -9.00
CA ASN A 355 -1.84 -9.68 -9.11
C ASN A 355 -2.36 -10.04 -7.71
N THR A 356 -3.46 -10.77 -7.67
CA THR A 356 -4.03 -11.36 -6.45
C THR A 356 -4.54 -12.77 -6.79
N PRO A 357 -4.92 -13.62 -5.83
CA PRO A 357 -5.52 -14.91 -6.13
C PRO A 357 -6.79 -14.85 -6.99
N ASP A 358 -7.46 -13.67 -7.01
CA ASP A 358 -8.66 -13.40 -7.79
C ASP A 358 -8.41 -12.70 -9.14
N ILE A 359 -7.21 -12.12 -9.32
CA ILE A 359 -6.96 -11.18 -10.42
C ILE A 359 -5.64 -11.50 -11.10
N LEU A 360 -5.75 -12.21 -12.21
CA LEU A 360 -4.71 -12.36 -13.22
C LEU A 360 -5.15 -11.60 -14.47
N HIS A 361 -4.78 -10.33 -14.58
CA HIS A 361 -5.21 -9.48 -15.70
C HIS A 361 -4.66 -9.98 -17.05
N GLU A 362 -5.43 -9.76 -18.11
CA GLU A 362 -5.10 -10.16 -19.50
C GLU A 362 -3.70 -9.70 -19.93
N TYR A 363 -3.24 -8.55 -19.47
CA TYR A 363 -1.90 -8.02 -19.76
C TYR A 363 -0.79 -8.98 -19.31
N LEU A 364 -0.93 -9.60 -18.12
CA LEU A 364 0.01 -10.61 -17.62
C LEU A 364 -0.18 -11.95 -18.35
N GLN A 365 -1.44 -12.34 -18.61
CA GLN A 365 -1.75 -13.61 -19.29
C GLN A 365 -1.08 -13.68 -20.66
N LYS A 366 -1.17 -12.60 -21.45
CA LYS A 366 -0.69 -12.53 -22.83
C LYS A 366 0.76 -12.08 -22.96
N GLY A 367 1.19 -11.16 -22.09
CA GLY A 367 2.50 -10.55 -22.19
C GLY A 367 3.64 -11.37 -21.59
N GLY A 368 3.33 -12.43 -20.82
CA GLY A 368 4.33 -13.31 -20.21
C GLY A 368 5.37 -12.56 -19.37
N LYS A 369 6.59 -13.10 -19.26
CA LYS A 369 7.67 -12.54 -18.45
C LYS A 369 7.94 -11.05 -18.69
N PRO A 370 7.96 -10.51 -19.93
CA PRO A 370 8.09 -9.08 -20.19
C PRO A 370 7.03 -8.23 -19.47
N ALA A 371 5.77 -8.68 -19.45
CA ALA A 371 4.68 -7.99 -18.78
C ALA A 371 4.86 -8.00 -17.25
N PHE A 372 5.26 -9.13 -16.68
CA PHE A 372 5.56 -9.24 -15.25
C PHE A 372 6.68 -8.27 -14.84
N ARG A 373 7.77 -8.18 -15.61
CA ARG A 373 8.88 -7.25 -15.36
C ARG A 373 8.46 -5.78 -15.46
N ALA A 374 7.71 -5.41 -16.51
CA ALA A 374 7.22 -4.04 -16.68
C ALA A 374 6.27 -3.64 -15.55
N ARG A 375 5.33 -4.52 -15.18
CA ARG A 375 4.39 -4.25 -14.09
C ARG A 375 5.07 -4.18 -12.72
N LEU A 376 6.09 -5.02 -12.49
CA LEU A 376 6.90 -4.98 -11.28
C LEU A 376 7.61 -3.62 -11.16
N LEU A 377 8.29 -3.17 -12.23
CA LEU A 377 8.99 -1.89 -12.24
C LEU A 377 8.02 -0.72 -11.98
N LEU A 378 6.87 -0.70 -12.67
CA LEU A 378 5.83 0.31 -12.46
C LEU A 378 5.31 0.33 -11.01
N ALA A 379 4.91 -0.82 -10.47
CA ALA A 379 4.39 -0.91 -9.10
C ALA A 379 5.43 -0.47 -8.06
N ALA A 380 6.67 -0.92 -8.23
CA ALA A 380 7.77 -0.66 -7.31
C ALA A 380 8.24 0.81 -7.30
N THR A 381 7.99 1.57 -8.38
CA THR A 381 8.52 2.93 -8.52
C THR A 381 7.45 4.03 -8.53
N LEU A 382 6.23 3.76 -9.00
CA LEU A 382 5.14 4.74 -8.99
C LEU A 382 4.60 4.98 -7.57
N GLY A 383 4.40 3.92 -6.80
CA GLY A 383 3.86 3.99 -5.45
C GLY A 383 4.82 3.55 -4.35
N PRO A 384 4.68 4.10 -3.13
CA PRO A 384 5.51 3.69 -2.01
C PRO A 384 5.11 2.32 -1.42
N THR A 385 3.91 1.82 -1.73
CA THR A 385 3.44 0.49 -1.34
C THR A 385 3.00 -0.31 -2.55
N TYR A 386 3.47 -1.54 -2.63
CA TYR A 386 3.03 -2.48 -3.68
C TYR A 386 2.97 -3.90 -3.13
N GLY A 387 2.28 -4.79 -3.82
CA GLY A 387 2.17 -6.19 -3.45
C GLY A 387 2.16 -7.13 -4.65
N ILE A 388 2.56 -8.36 -4.39
CA ILE A 388 2.44 -9.50 -5.30
C ILE A 388 1.85 -10.69 -4.56
N TYR A 389 1.16 -11.53 -5.31
CA TYR A 389 0.73 -12.86 -4.88
C TYR A 389 1.75 -13.90 -5.34
N SER A 390 2.01 -14.92 -4.51
CA SER A 390 2.97 -16.00 -4.75
C SER A 390 2.75 -16.67 -6.11
N GLY A 391 3.85 -16.99 -6.81
CA GLY A 391 3.85 -17.42 -8.21
C GLY A 391 4.05 -16.27 -9.21
N PHE A 392 3.97 -15.01 -8.76
CA PHE A 392 4.34 -13.86 -9.57
C PHE A 392 5.81 -13.93 -10.01
N GLU A 393 6.70 -14.26 -9.09
CA GLU A 393 8.12 -14.43 -9.36
C GLU A 393 8.43 -15.55 -10.35
N LEU A 394 7.51 -16.49 -10.53
CA LEU A 394 7.59 -17.56 -11.52
C LEU A 394 6.85 -17.24 -12.82
N CYS A 395 6.29 -16.05 -12.92
CA CYS A 395 5.48 -15.57 -14.05
C CYS A 395 4.26 -16.48 -14.34
N GLU A 396 3.59 -17.00 -13.30
CA GLU A 396 2.37 -17.79 -13.46
C GLU A 396 1.29 -16.97 -14.15
N ASN A 397 0.88 -17.37 -15.37
CA ASN A 397 0.02 -16.57 -16.25
C ASN A 397 -1.11 -17.33 -16.90
N VAL A 398 -1.46 -18.53 -16.41
CA VAL A 398 -2.49 -19.36 -17.02
C VAL A 398 -3.85 -19.07 -16.37
N PRO A 399 -4.81 -18.48 -17.11
CA PRO A 399 -6.14 -18.24 -16.60
C PRO A 399 -6.98 -19.53 -16.60
N LEU A 400 -8.02 -19.58 -15.76
CA LEU A 400 -8.99 -20.66 -15.68
C LEU A 400 -9.62 -20.97 -17.04
N ARG A 401 -9.88 -19.93 -17.83
CA ARG A 401 -10.39 -19.99 -19.20
C ARG A 401 -10.17 -18.63 -19.88
N ALA A 402 -10.25 -18.61 -21.19
CA ALA A 402 -10.18 -17.35 -21.96
C ALA A 402 -11.18 -16.30 -21.43
N GLY A 403 -10.71 -15.08 -21.21
CA GLY A 403 -11.50 -13.97 -20.67
C GLY A 403 -11.77 -14.03 -19.17
N SER A 404 -11.21 -15.02 -18.45
CA SER A 404 -11.24 -15.06 -16.99
C SER A 404 -10.00 -14.38 -16.42
N GLU A 405 -10.16 -13.67 -15.31
CA GLU A 405 -9.04 -13.18 -14.50
C GLU A 405 -8.65 -14.15 -13.36
N GLU A 406 -9.38 -15.26 -13.20
CA GLU A 406 -9.02 -16.28 -12.22
C GLU A 406 -7.96 -17.23 -12.78
N TYR A 407 -7.04 -17.66 -11.91
CA TYR A 407 -6.02 -18.63 -12.26
C TYR A 407 -6.61 -20.01 -12.48
N LEU A 408 -6.07 -20.76 -13.43
CA LEU A 408 -6.27 -22.21 -13.52
C LEU A 408 -5.63 -22.88 -12.30
N ASP A 409 -6.32 -23.87 -11.74
CA ASP A 409 -5.89 -24.58 -10.53
C ASP A 409 -5.56 -23.60 -9.41
N SER A 410 -6.53 -22.71 -9.15
CA SER A 410 -6.39 -21.60 -8.20
C SER A 410 -6.17 -22.13 -6.78
N GLU A 411 -5.14 -21.59 -6.15
CA GLU A 411 -4.79 -21.86 -4.75
C GLU A 411 -5.89 -21.49 -3.75
N LYS A 412 -6.90 -20.76 -4.20
CA LYS A 412 -8.14 -20.50 -3.43
C LYS A 412 -8.93 -21.79 -3.15
N TYR A 413 -8.78 -22.82 -3.99
CA TYR A 413 -9.55 -24.06 -3.92
C TYR A 413 -8.69 -25.32 -3.85
N GLU A 414 -7.39 -25.19 -4.07
CA GLU A 414 -6.44 -26.29 -4.17
C GLU A 414 -5.16 -26.03 -3.38
N LEU A 415 -4.40 -27.10 -3.11
CA LEU A 415 -3.00 -26.98 -2.71
C LEU A 415 -2.16 -26.76 -3.96
N LYS A 416 -1.25 -25.81 -3.93
CA LYS A 416 -0.40 -25.49 -5.07
C LYS A 416 1.07 -25.54 -4.67
N HIS A 417 1.77 -26.55 -5.15
CA HIS A 417 3.21 -26.63 -4.98
C HIS A 417 3.92 -25.85 -6.08
N ARG A 418 4.99 -25.10 -5.70
CA ARG A 418 5.78 -24.29 -6.62
C ARG A 418 7.26 -24.56 -6.41
N ASP A 419 7.99 -24.74 -7.51
CA ASP A 419 9.45 -24.76 -7.50
C ASP A 419 9.99 -23.34 -7.59
N TYR A 420 10.30 -22.75 -6.46
CA TYR A 420 10.86 -21.41 -6.37
C TYR A 420 12.36 -21.34 -6.75
N THR A 421 12.99 -22.49 -7.03
CA THR A 421 14.38 -22.56 -7.52
C THR A 421 14.46 -22.59 -9.05
N ALA A 422 13.31 -22.61 -9.72
CA ALA A 422 13.21 -22.67 -11.18
C ALA A 422 14.01 -21.56 -11.85
N GLU A 423 14.72 -21.91 -12.91
CA GLU A 423 15.46 -20.94 -13.72
C GLU A 423 14.51 -19.90 -14.34
N GLY A 424 15.01 -18.67 -14.45
CA GLY A 424 14.23 -17.58 -15.02
C GLY A 424 13.24 -16.93 -14.06
N SER A 425 13.27 -17.29 -12.78
CA SER A 425 12.50 -16.60 -11.73
C SER A 425 12.84 -15.10 -11.67
N LEU A 426 11.85 -14.26 -11.36
CA LEU A 426 12.02 -12.81 -11.13
C LEU A 426 12.49 -12.48 -9.71
N ALA A 427 12.77 -13.47 -8.87
CA ALA A 427 13.23 -13.24 -7.49
C ALA A 427 14.46 -12.32 -7.42
N PRO A 428 15.47 -12.41 -8.30
CA PRO A 428 16.60 -11.47 -8.31
C PRO A 428 16.19 -10.03 -8.61
N GLU A 429 15.33 -9.81 -9.62
CA GLU A 429 14.82 -8.48 -9.97
C GLU A 429 13.97 -7.87 -8.85
N ILE A 430 13.13 -8.68 -8.20
CA ILE A 430 12.32 -8.26 -7.03
C ILE A 430 13.25 -7.85 -5.90
N THR A 431 14.27 -8.66 -5.60
CA THR A 431 15.25 -8.37 -4.55
C THR A 431 15.98 -7.05 -4.81
N GLN A 432 16.45 -6.84 -6.04
CA GLN A 432 17.13 -5.61 -6.45
C GLN A 432 16.21 -4.40 -6.29
N LEU A 433 14.98 -4.46 -6.79
CA LEU A 433 14.01 -3.37 -6.70
C LEU A 433 13.64 -3.06 -5.24
N ASN A 434 13.40 -4.06 -4.41
CA ASN A 434 13.09 -3.86 -2.99
C ASN A 434 14.27 -3.22 -2.24
N ARG A 435 15.51 -3.58 -2.57
CA ARG A 435 16.71 -2.94 -2.03
C ARG A 435 16.78 -1.47 -2.45
N LEU A 436 16.66 -1.18 -3.75
CA LEU A 436 16.69 0.19 -4.29
C LEU A 436 15.59 1.08 -3.69
N ARG A 437 14.39 0.53 -3.48
CA ARG A 437 13.29 1.25 -2.81
C ARG A 437 13.63 1.68 -1.38
N ARG A 438 14.37 0.86 -0.64
CA ARG A 438 14.83 1.19 0.72
C ARG A 438 15.97 2.20 0.72
N GLU A 439 16.86 2.12 -0.25
CA GLU A 439 18.03 3.01 -0.39
C GLU A 439 17.65 4.42 -0.90
N HIS A 440 16.56 4.54 -1.68
CA HIS A 440 16.17 5.80 -2.32
C HIS A 440 14.88 6.39 -1.72
N PRO A 441 14.98 7.42 -0.85
CA PRO A 441 13.81 8.05 -0.21
C PRO A 441 12.78 8.61 -1.20
N ALA A 442 13.18 8.98 -2.42
CA ALA A 442 12.26 9.40 -3.47
C ALA A 442 11.20 8.34 -3.78
N LEU A 443 11.54 7.04 -3.68
CA LEU A 443 10.62 5.93 -3.93
C LEU A 443 9.70 5.61 -2.74
N GLN A 444 9.92 6.25 -1.58
CA GLN A 444 9.16 6.04 -0.36
C GLN A 444 8.06 7.09 -0.14
N ARG A 445 7.80 7.94 -1.15
CA ARG A 445 6.82 9.00 -1.09
C ARG A 445 5.72 8.83 -2.13
N TYR A 446 4.57 9.38 -1.83
CA TYR A 446 3.38 9.32 -2.66
C TYR A 446 3.14 10.61 -3.47
N ASP A 447 3.46 11.75 -2.89
CA ASP A 447 3.13 13.10 -3.34
C ASP A 447 4.22 13.78 -4.19
N ASN A 448 5.23 13.02 -4.61
CA ASN A 448 6.44 13.53 -5.27
C ASN A 448 6.59 13.04 -6.73
N LEU A 449 5.50 12.54 -7.32
CA LEU A 449 5.45 11.98 -8.67
C LEU A 449 5.01 13.05 -9.68
N THR A 450 5.75 13.18 -10.79
CA THR A 450 5.36 13.99 -11.94
C THR A 450 5.63 13.24 -13.23
N PHE A 451 4.65 13.23 -14.14
CA PHE A 451 4.79 12.65 -15.47
C PHE A 451 5.34 13.69 -16.44
N HIS A 452 6.20 13.23 -17.35
CA HIS A 452 6.82 14.05 -18.38
C HIS A 452 6.59 13.45 -19.76
N ARG A 453 6.76 14.25 -20.80
CA ARG A 453 6.45 13.87 -22.16
C ARG A 453 7.48 12.88 -22.71
N CYS A 454 6.98 11.89 -23.45
CA CYS A 454 7.69 11.13 -24.46
C CYS A 454 6.93 11.27 -25.78
N ASP A 455 7.61 11.34 -26.92
CA ASP A 455 6.95 11.40 -28.22
C ASP A 455 6.38 10.04 -28.67
N ASN A 456 6.76 8.95 -28.00
CA ASN A 456 6.16 7.64 -28.17
C ASN A 456 5.08 7.38 -27.09
N PRO A 457 3.79 7.19 -27.46
CA PRO A 457 2.69 7.00 -26.53
C PRO A 457 2.74 5.68 -25.76
N ASN A 458 3.60 4.73 -26.17
CA ASN A 458 3.79 3.46 -25.46
C ASN A 458 4.86 3.53 -24.37
N ILE A 459 5.58 4.64 -24.28
CA ILE A 459 6.62 4.86 -23.28
C ILE A 459 6.09 5.80 -22.20
N LEU A 460 6.13 5.35 -20.95
CA LEU A 460 5.82 6.17 -19.79
C LEU A 460 7.11 6.74 -19.22
N PHE A 461 7.16 8.07 -19.05
CA PHE A 461 8.29 8.77 -18.44
C PHE A 461 7.85 9.61 -17.26
N TYR A 462 8.53 9.48 -16.12
CA TYR A 462 8.20 10.21 -14.89
C TYR A 462 9.39 10.43 -13.98
N LEU A 463 9.23 11.42 -13.12
CA LEU A 463 10.18 11.82 -12.09
C LEU A 463 9.60 11.59 -10.69
N LYS A 464 10.38 10.98 -9.82
CA LYS A 464 10.17 10.91 -8.38
C LYS A 464 11.16 11.84 -7.68
N ARG A 465 10.65 12.92 -7.07
CA ARG A 465 11.48 13.92 -6.39
C ARG A 465 11.94 13.44 -5.01
N ALA A 466 13.20 13.63 -4.72
CA ALA A 466 13.73 13.49 -3.37
C ALA A 466 13.40 14.71 -2.49
N VAL A 467 13.60 14.57 -1.19
CA VAL A 467 13.65 15.72 -0.27
C VAL A 467 15.10 16.15 -0.19
N GLY A 468 15.42 17.27 -0.80
CA GLY A 468 16.77 17.79 -0.89
C GLY A 468 17.29 17.86 -2.33
N PRO A 469 18.53 18.30 -2.52
CA PRO A 469 19.09 18.60 -3.85
C PRO A 469 19.53 17.36 -4.65
N THR A 470 19.61 16.20 -4.00
CA THR A 470 20.06 14.95 -4.62
C THR A 470 19.11 13.81 -4.33
N GLY A 471 19.16 12.75 -5.14
CA GLY A 471 18.36 11.54 -4.93
C GLY A 471 17.07 11.48 -5.74
N ASP A 472 16.86 12.41 -6.67
CA ASP A 472 15.79 12.35 -7.66
C ASP A 472 15.95 11.09 -8.54
N VAL A 473 14.83 10.44 -8.87
CA VAL A 473 14.80 9.23 -9.70
C VAL A 473 13.93 9.49 -10.93
N LEU A 474 14.51 9.34 -12.10
CA LEU A 474 13.82 9.33 -13.37
C LEU A 474 13.52 7.88 -13.76
N VAL A 475 12.31 7.61 -14.21
CA VAL A 475 11.91 6.26 -14.63
C VAL A 475 11.28 6.31 -16.01
N VAL A 476 11.73 5.40 -16.88
CA VAL A 476 11.21 5.24 -18.22
C VAL A 476 10.78 3.80 -18.41
N VAL A 477 9.54 3.54 -18.83
CA VAL A 477 9.01 2.18 -18.98
C VAL A 477 8.28 2.02 -20.31
N ASN A 478 8.59 0.93 -21.01
CA ASN A 478 7.82 0.47 -22.17
C ASN A 478 6.55 -0.25 -21.66
N CYS A 479 5.39 0.33 -21.96
CA CYS A 479 4.08 -0.26 -21.62
C CYS A 479 3.55 -1.21 -22.71
N ASP A 480 4.14 -1.24 -23.91
CA ASP A 480 3.86 -2.23 -24.95
C ASP A 480 4.89 -3.36 -24.89
N VAL A 481 4.57 -4.40 -24.12
CA VAL A 481 5.48 -5.53 -23.88
C VAL A 481 5.58 -6.52 -25.04
N SER A 482 4.88 -6.27 -26.15
CA SER A 482 4.91 -7.14 -27.34
C SER A 482 6.12 -6.90 -28.23
N ARG A 483 6.75 -5.71 -28.15
CA ARG A 483 7.88 -5.31 -29.00
C ARG A 483 8.73 -4.21 -28.37
N ALA A 484 9.95 -4.07 -28.89
CA ALA A 484 10.80 -2.95 -28.54
C ALA A 484 10.14 -1.62 -28.96
N GLN A 485 10.25 -0.63 -28.09
CA GLN A 485 9.80 0.74 -28.31
C GLN A 485 10.96 1.71 -28.11
N ASP A 486 10.98 2.76 -28.91
CA ASP A 486 11.94 3.84 -28.77
C ASP A 486 11.26 5.20 -28.88
N GLY A 487 11.90 6.22 -28.36
CA GLY A 487 11.35 7.58 -28.38
C GLY A 487 12.27 8.59 -27.72
N TRP A 488 11.85 9.84 -27.78
CA TRP A 488 12.53 10.96 -27.14
C TRP A 488 11.78 11.40 -25.89
N VAL A 489 12.45 11.33 -24.74
CA VAL A 489 11.92 11.80 -23.47
C VAL A 489 12.30 13.27 -23.23
N GLU A 490 11.39 14.04 -22.60
CA GLU A 490 11.61 15.44 -22.24
C GLU A 490 11.97 15.56 -20.75
N VAL A 491 13.26 15.66 -20.46
CA VAL A 491 13.81 15.77 -19.10
C VAL A 491 13.51 17.16 -18.51
N PRO A 492 12.97 17.27 -17.28
CA PRO A 492 12.64 18.54 -16.64
C PRO A 492 13.89 19.22 -16.07
N LEU A 493 14.77 19.77 -16.92
CA LEU A 493 16.08 20.32 -16.58
C LEU A 493 16.02 21.32 -15.43
N LYS A 494 15.09 22.30 -15.51
CA LYS A 494 14.92 23.32 -14.47
C LYS A 494 14.61 22.70 -13.11
N THR A 495 13.79 21.66 -13.08
CA THR A 495 13.43 20.93 -11.85
C THR A 495 14.63 20.20 -11.25
N LEU A 496 15.52 19.70 -12.11
CA LEU A 496 16.71 18.96 -11.74
C LEU A 496 17.93 19.87 -11.50
N GLY A 497 17.81 21.18 -11.73
CA GLY A 497 18.91 22.14 -11.58
C GLY A 497 19.99 21.98 -12.64
N ILE A 498 19.60 21.62 -13.88
CA ILE A 498 20.49 21.40 -15.03
C ILE A 498 20.32 22.56 -16.02
N GLY A 499 21.44 23.09 -16.55
CA GLY A 499 21.44 24.13 -17.59
C GLY A 499 20.85 23.64 -18.91
N ALA A 500 20.30 24.54 -19.72
CA ALA A 500 19.58 24.20 -20.95
C ALA A 500 20.43 23.40 -21.96
N ASP A 501 21.72 23.73 -22.07
CA ASP A 501 22.67 23.10 -23.02
C ASP A 501 23.72 22.26 -22.31
N GLU A 502 23.56 22.04 -21.01
CA GLU A 502 24.47 21.28 -20.17
C GLU A 502 24.45 19.80 -20.55
N ALA A 503 25.64 19.18 -20.60
CA ALA A 503 25.80 17.73 -20.67
C ALA A 503 25.80 17.17 -19.25
N TYR A 504 25.08 16.09 -19.03
CA TYR A 504 24.97 15.43 -17.74
C TYR A 504 24.92 13.90 -17.92
N VAL A 505 25.35 13.20 -16.88
CA VAL A 505 25.36 11.73 -16.88
C VAL A 505 24.19 11.21 -16.07
N VAL A 506 23.45 10.27 -16.63
CA VAL A 506 22.48 9.46 -15.91
C VAL A 506 22.97 8.01 -15.80
N GLU A 507 22.79 7.41 -14.64
CA GLU A 507 23.14 6.02 -14.39
C GLU A 507 21.87 5.20 -14.15
N ASP A 508 21.71 4.12 -14.90
CA ASP A 508 20.63 3.17 -14.66
C ASP A 508 20.94 2.29 -13.46
N MET A 509 20.20 2.45 -12.39
CA MET A 509 20.38 1.73 -11.14
C MET A 509 20.05 0.23 -11.24
N LEU A 510 19.36 -0.20 -12.30
CA LEU A 510 19.06 -1.61 -12.55
C LEU A 510 20.25 -2.36 -13.17
N THR A 511 21.00 -1.69 -14.04
CA THR A 511 22.09 -2.31 -14.82
C THR A 511 23.48 -1.75 -14.50
N GLY A 512 23.55 -0.56 -13.90
CA GLY A 512 24.78 0.19 -13.73
C GLY A 512 25.26 0.90 -15.00
N ALA A 513 24.53 0.81 -16.11
CA ALA A 513 24.87 1.48 -17.36
C ALA A 513 24.78 3.01 -17.20
N ARG A 514 25.72 3.74 -17.84
CA ARG A 514 25.77 5.20 -17.82
C ARG A 514 25.55 5.76 -19.19
N TYR A 515 24.74 6.82 -19.26
CA TYR A 515 24.40 7.51 -20.50
C TYR A 515 24.74 8.99 -20.34
N GLU A 516 25.43 9.54 -21.35
CA GLU A 516 25.64 10.97 -21.47
C GLU A 516 24.44 11.60 -22.20
N TRP A 517 23.74 12.45 -21.51
CA TRP A 517 22.58 13.20 -22.01
C TRP A 517 22.92 14.68 -22.12
N ARG A 518 22.24 15.37 -23.06
CA ARG A 518 22.41 16.81 -23.24
C ARG A 518 21.07 17.49 -23.47
N GLY A 519 20.83 18.61 -22.78
CA GLY A 519 19.59 19.35 -22.92
C GLY A 519 18.36 18.53 -22.50
N SER A 520 17.16 18.99 -22.88
CA SER A 520 15.91 18.37 -22.42
C SER A 520 15.50 17.11 -23.18
N ARG A 521 15.83 16.99 -24.50
CA ARG A 521 15.40 15.84 -25.32
C ARG A 521 16.49 14.80 -25.42
N ASN A 522 16.19 13.60 -24.93
CA ASN A 522 17.14 12.49 -24.94
C ASN A 522 16.46 11.21 -25.45
N TYR A 523 17.19 10.45 -26.27
CA TYR A 523 16.69 9.23 -26.89
C TYR A 523 16.77 8.05 -25.94
N VAL A 524 15.71 7.22 -25.93
CA VAL A 524 15.66 5.95 -25.20
C VAL A 524 15.15 4.84 -26.12
N ARG A 525 15.66 3.62 -25.92
CA ARG A 525 15.14 2.41 -26.57
C ARG A 525 14.99 1.31 -25.52
N LEU A 526 13.81 0.71 -25.45
CA LEU A 526 13.42 -0.24 -24.42
C LEU A 526 12.93 -1.54 -25.08
N ASP A 527 13.71 -2.59 -24.95
CA ASP A 527 13.33 -3.93 -25.40
C ASP A 527 12.74 -4.71 -24.21
N PRO A 528 11.46 -5.08 -24.24
CA PRO A 528 10.80 -5.73 -23.12
C PRO A 528 11.39 -7.11 -22.80
N ASN A 529 12.02 -7.78 -23.75
CA ASN A 529 12.68 -9.07 -23.52
C ASN A 529 14.03 -8.93 -22.80
N GLN A 530 14.71 -7.80 -22.99
CA GLN A 530 15.99 -7.50 -22.34
C GLN A 530 15.76 -6.65 -21.07
N GLN A 531 15.21 -5.45 -21.28
CA GLN A 531 14.95 -4.48 -20.22
C GLN A 531 13.73 -3.61 -20.55
N PRO A 532 12.59 -3.82 -19.88
CA PRO A 532 11.36 -3.09 -20.17
C PRO A 532 11.40 -1.62 -19.75
N GLY A 533 12.39 -1.20 -18.97
CA GLY A 533 12.52 0.18 -18.51
C GLY A 533 13.83 0.45 -17.80
N HIS A 534 14.11 1.74 -17.60
CA HIS A 534 15.26 2.25 -16.85
C HIS A 534 14.81 2.94 -15.57
N MET A 535 15.63 2.82 -14.54
CA MET A 535 15.53 3.57 -13.28
C MET A 535 16.79 4.40 -13.10
N LEU A 536 16.75 5.67 -13.51
CA LEU A 536 17.89 6.52 -13.70
C LEU A 536 18.10 7.47 -12.52
N ARG A 537 19.35 7.63 -12.10
CA ARG A 537 19.79 8.71 -11.20
C ARG A 537 20.77 9.64 -11.89
N LEU A 538 20.77 10.92 -11.51
CA LEU A 538 21.81 11.85 -11.93
C LEU A 538 23.12 11.52 -11.23
N VAL A 539 24.20 11.39 -11.99
CA VAL A 539 25.56 11.29 -11.46
C VAL A 539 26.10 12.71 -11.33
N ARG A 540 26.14 13.23 -10.08
CA ARG A 540 26.82 14.50 -9.77
C ARG A 540 28.23 14.19 -9.33
N ASN A 541 29.22 14.84 -9.95
CA ASN A 541 30.61 14.70 -9.53
C ASN A 541 30.75 15.18 -8.07
N ALA A 542 31.46 14.42 -7.25
CA ALA A 542 31.69 14.72 -5.83
C ALA A 542 32.43 16.05 -5.58
N ILE A 543 32.87 16.75 -6.63
CA ILE A 543 33.67 17.99 -6.56
C ILE A 543 32.78 19.23 -6.33
N ASP A 544 31.44 19.16 -6.58
CA ASP A 544 30.56 20.33 -6.46
C ASP A 544 29.87 20.51 -5.09
N VAL A 545 30.23 19.70 -4.09
CA VAL A 545 29.58 19.73 -2.76
C VAL A 545 30.37 20.55 -1.72
N GLU A 546 31.60 21.03 -2.04
CA GLU A 546 32.40 21.80 -1.09
C GLU A 546 32.29 23.34 -1.20
N VAL A 547 31.44 23.86 -2.07
CA VAL A 547 31.28 25.32 -2.19
C VAL A 547 29.78 25.69 -2.22
N THR A 548 29.12 25.61 -1.06
CA THR A 548 28.02 26.55 -0.68
C THR A 548 27.78 26.48 0.82
#